data_f0bd75a88539b82d7b3ec759acd03600
#
_entry.id   f0bd75a88539b82d7b3ec759acd03600
#
_cell.length_a   1.000
_cell.length_b   1.000
_cell.length_c   1.000
_cell.angle_alpha   90.00
_cell.angle_beta   90.00
_cell.angle_gamma   90.00
#
_symmetry.space_group_name_H-M   'P 1'
#
loop_
_entity.id
_entity.type
_entity.pdbx_description
1 polymer ?
#
loop_
_entity_poly.entity_id
_entity_poly.type
_entity_poly.pdbx_seq_one_letter_code
_entity_poly.pdbx_strand_id
1 'polypeptide(L)'
;EVSLPKLHVAVLMGGWSNERPVSLMSGEGVAKALEERGHRVTRIDMDRDVAAKLAAAKPDVVFNALHGTPGEDGSIQGLMDLMGLTYTHSGMVSSVIAIDKELTKQALVPHGIPMPGGRIVPVAEIFQKDPLERPYVLKPVNEGSSVGVAIVMADGNYGNPISPDAKGPWQEFDQLLAEPYIRGRELTTAVLGDRALMVTELRPKSGFYDFDAKYTEGMTEHVCPADIPDEITQACLDLALRCHQLLGCKGCSRTDFRWDDERGVEGLFVLETNTQPGMTPLSLVPEQARHLGIEYGELVEMIIAEALADKQGGRR
;
A
#
# COMPACT_ATOMS: atom_id res chain seq x y z
N GLU A 1 -16.82 8.10 -18.37
CA GLU A 1 -16.29 6.88 -19.00
C GLU A 1 -14.96 7.17 -19.66
N VAL A 2 -13.91 6.39 -19.32
CA VAL A 2 -12.60 6.56 -19.93
C VAL A 2 -12.58 5.87 -21.28
N SER A 3 -12.22 6.60 -22.33
CA SER A 3 -12.06 6.05 -23.67
C SER A 3 -10.57 5.99 -24.02
N LEU A 4 -10.02 4.79 -24.08
CA LEU A 4 -8.64 4.54 -24.50
C LEU A 4 -8.62 3.95 -25.91
N PRO A 5 -7.61 4.30 -26.75
CA PRO A 5 -7.33 3.52 -27.94
C PRO A 5 -6.97 2.09 -27.57
N LYS A 6 -6.97 1.19 -28.55
CA LYS A 6 -6.45 -0.17 -28.33
C LYS A 6 -4.93 -0.08 -28.13
N LEU A 7 -4.46 -0.64 -27.01
CA LEU A 7 -3.08 -0.55 -26.56
C LEU A 7 -2.45 -1.94 -26.50
N HIS A 8 -1.13 -1.96 -26.58
CA HIS A 8 -0.33 -3.10 -26.12
C HIS A 8 0.14 -2.84 -24.69
N VAL A 9 -0.35 -3.61 -23.74
CA VAL A 9 -0.04 -3.48 -22.33
C VAL A 9 0.80 -4.65 -21.87
N ALA A 10 1.96 -4.39 -21.31
CA ALA A 10 2.72 -5.39 -20.57
C ALA A 10 2.22 -5.38 -19.13
N VAL A 11 1.71 -6.50 -18.65
CA VAL A 11 1.29 -6.67 -17.26
C VAL A 11 2.42 -7.35 -16.49
N LEU A 12 3.05 -6.60 -15.63
CA LEU A 12 4.19 -7.04 -14.84
C LEU A 12 3.70 -7.60 -13.51
N MET A 13 4.00 -8.87 -13.23
CA MET A 13 3.48 -9.60 -12.08
C MET A 13 4.52 -10.53 -11.48
N GLY A 14 4.23 -11.11 -10.33
CA GLY A 14 5.08 -12.10 -9.67
C GLY A 14 6.17 -11.46 -8.82
N GLY A 15 7.40 -11.53 -9.28
CA GLY A 15 8.56 -11.09 -8.50
C GLY A 15 8.95 -12.11 -7.43
N TRP A 16 9.85 -11.72 -6.52
CA TRP A 16 10.40 -12.63 -5.51
C TRP A 16 10.10 -12.21 -4.06
N SER A 17 9.20 -11.25 -3.86
CA SER A 17 8.73 -10.92 -2.50
C SER A 17 7.77 -11.98 -1.97
N ASN A 18 7.51 -11.95 -0.66
CA ASN A 18 6.51 -12.80 -0.03
C ASN A 18 5.08 -12.56 -0.57
N GLU A 19 4.88 -11.46 -1.28
CA GLU A 19 3.60 -11.08 -1.89
C GLU A 19 3.44 -11.59 -3.33
N ARG A 20 4.38 -12.43 -3.81
CA ARG A 20 4.31 -13.03 -5.15
C ARG A 20 2.95 -13.66 -5.47
N PRO A 21 2.33 -14.49 -4.62
CA PRO A 21 1.02 -15.10 -4.94
C PRO A 21 -0.06 -14.05 -5.19
N VAL A 22 -0.09 -12.99 -4.40
CA VAL A 22 -1.05 -11.89 -4.57
C VAL A 22 -0.78 -11.13 -5.85
N SER A 23 0.49 -10.87 -6.16
CA SER A 23 0.89 -10.20 -7.40
C SER A 23 0.48 -10.99 -8.64
N LEU A 24 0.62 -12.32 -8.62
CA LEU A 24 0.16 -13.16 -9.73
C LEU A 24 -1.36 -13.11 -9.91
N MET A 25 -2.12 -13.10 -8.81
CA MET A 25 -3.58 -12.94 -8.88
C MET A 25 -3.98 -11.55 -9.39
N SER A 26 -3.35 -10.50 -8.91
CA SER A 26 -3.57 -9.12 -9.38
C SER A 26 -3.27 -9.01 -10.88
N GLY A 27 -2.11 -9.50 -11.29
CA GLY A 27 -1.67 -9.45 -12.68
C GLY A 27 -2.59 -10.20 -13.62
N GLU A 28 -3.03 -11.38 -13.24
CA GLU A 28 -3.96 -12.17 -14.07
C GLU A 28 -5.33 -11.51 -14.17
N GLY A 29 -5.85 -10.96 -13.08
CA GLY A 29 -7.10 -10.20 -13.09
C GLY A 29 -7.04 -8.99 -14.02
N VAL A 30 -5.96 -8.23 -13.94
CA VAL A 30 -5.72 -7.07 -14.81
C VAL A 30 -5.60 -7.49 -16.28
N ALA A 31 -4.81 -8.52 -16.54
CA ALA A 31 -4.58 -9.03 -17.91
C ALA A 31 -5.89 -9.48 -18.57
N LYS A 32 -6.71 -10.26 -17.87
CA LYS A 32 -8.02 -10.71 -18.37
C LYS A 32 -8.96 -9.55 -18.64
N ALA A 33 -9.04 -8.58 -17.73
CA ALA A 33 -9.89 -7.42 -17.91
C ALA A 33 -9.47 -6.60 -19.14
N LEU A 34 -8.18 -6.42 -19.36
CA LEU A 34 -7.67 -5.72 -20.53
C LEU A 34 -7.96 -6.47 -21.84
N GLU A 35 -7.77 -7.78 -21.86
CA GLU A 35 -8.09 -8.61 -23.02
C GLU A 35 -9.58 -8.55 -23.38
N GLU A 36 -10.45 -8.63 -22.38
CA GLU A 36 -11.91 -8.51 -22.55
C GLU A 36 -12.31 -7.14 -23.13
N ARG A 37 -11.53 -6.10 -22.83
CA ARG A 37 -11.76 -4.75 -23.37
C ARG A 37 -11.02 -4.50 -24.69
N GLY A 38 -10.41 -5.52 -25.28
CA GLY A 38 -9.84 -5.52 -26.62
C GLY A 38 -8.41 -5.03 -26.71
N HIS A 39 -7.68 -4.91 -25.60
CA HIS A 39 -6.25 -4.59 -25.61
C HIS A 39 -5.43 -5.85 -25.85
N ARG A 40 -4.26 -5.65 -26.46
CA ARG A 40 -3.24 -6.68 -26.54
C ARG A 40 -2.45 -6.73 -25.24
N VAL A 41 -2.30 -7.91 -24.66
CA VAL A 41 -1.62 -8.09 -23.37
C VAL A 41 -0.43 -9.00 -23.50
N THR A 42 0.70 -8.60 -22.94
CA THR A 42 1.85 -9.47 -22.70
C THR A 42 2.01 -9.62 -21.19
N ARG A 43 1.83 -10.83 -20.68
CA ARG A 43 2.07 -11.16 -19.26
C ARG A 43 3.56 -11.34 -19.06
N ILE A 44 4.14 -10.64 -18.10
CA ILE A 44 5.54 -10.78 -17.72
C ILE A 44 5.62 -11.21 -16.27
N ASP A 45 6.01 -12.46 -16.05
CA ASP A 45 6.40 -12.93 -14.72
C ASP A 45 7.81 -12.40 -14.45
N MET A 46 7.92 -11.51 -13.48
CA MET A 46 9.15 -10.80 -13.20
C MET A 46 10.21 -11.71 -12.59
N ASP A 47 11.39 -11.70 -13.19
CA ASP A 47 12.62 -12.31 -12.71
C ASP A 47 13.82 -11.41 -13.01
N ARG A 48 15.04 -11.92 -12.88
CA ARG A 48 16.26 -11.16 -13.12
C ARG A 48 16.45 -10.74 -14.59
N ASP A 49 15.69 -11.34 -15.53
CA ASP A 49 15.70 -11.00 -16.95
C ASP A 49 14.61 -9.99 -17.33
N VAL A 50 13.98 -9.33 -16.37
CA VAL A 50 12.85 -8.41 -16.60
C VAL A 50 13.15 -7.33 -17.62
N ALA A 51 14.36 -6.76 -17.63
CA ALA A 51 14.74 -5.74 -18.59
C ALA A 51 14.67 -6.27 -20.01
N ALA A 52 15.21 -7.47 -20.28
CA ALA A 52 15.15 -8.11 -21.59
C ALA A 52 13.71 -8.42 -22.01
N LYS A 53 12.89 -8.90 -21.08
CA LYS A 53 11.47 -9.20 -21.33
C LYS A 53 10.68 -7.95 -21.70
N LEU A 54 10.88 -6.86 -20.97
CA LEU A 54 10.25 -5.57 -21.26
C LEU A 54 10.71 -4.99 -22.61
N ALA A 55 12.02 -5.08 -22.91
CA ALA A 55 12.56 -4.63 -24.18
C ALA A 55 12.00 -5.41 -25.36
N ALA A 56 11.84 -6.72 -25.22
CA ALA A 56 11.27 -7.59 -26.26
C ALA A 56 9.76 -7.32 -26.46
N ALA A 57 9.03 -7.03 -25.41
CA ALA A 57 7.58 -6.78 -25.48
C ALA A 57 7.22 -5.48 -26.20
N LYS A 58 8.03 -4.46 -26.08
CA LYS A 58 7.80 -3.11 -26.67
C LYS A 58 6.38 -2.59 -26.40
N PRO A 59 5.94 -2.53 -25.13
CA PRO A 59 4.58 -2.13 -24.81
C PRO A 59 4.36 -0.64 -24.99
N ASP A 60 3.10 -0.24 -25.24
CA ASP A 60 2.68 1.15 -25.15
C ASP A 60 2.71 1.66 -23.71
N VAL A 61 2.37 0.77 -22.76
CA VAL A 61 2.36 1.04 -21.32
C VAL A 61 2.58 -0.25 -20.56
N VAL A 62 3.23 -0.14 -19.41
CA VAL A 62 3.39 -1.25 -18.46
C VAL A 62 2.39 -1.05 -17.32
N PHE A 63 1.55 -2.05 -17.06
CA PHE A 63 0.75 -2.09 -15.84
C PHE A 63 1.58 -2.79 -14.75
N ASN A 64 1.98 -2.05 -13.73
CA ASN A 64 2.73 -2.60 -12.62
C ASN A 64 1.77 -3.25 -11.62
N ALA A 65 1.70 -4.58 -11.64
CA ALA A 65 0.91 -5.37 -10.70
C ALA A 65 1.79 -6.07 -9.66
N LEU A 66 3.03 -5.62 -9.48
CA LEU A 66 3.94 -6.14 -8.46
C LEU A 66 3.58 -5.59 -7.07
N HIS A 67 3.88 -6.37 -6.05
CA HIS A 67 3.77 -5.99 -4.65
C HIS A 67 5.08 -6.33 -3.93
N GLY A 68 5.42 -5.56 -2.89
CA GLY A 68 6.67 -5.73 -2.19
C GLY A 68 7.89 -5.35 -3.02
N THR A 69 9.08 -5.66 -2.50
CA THR A 69 10.34 -5.44 -3.21
C THR A 69 10.53 -6.49 -4.31
N PRO A 70 10.89 -6.09 -5.54
CA PRO A 70 11.33 -4.77 -6.00
C PRO A 70 10.22 -3.95 -6.70
N GLY A 71 8.97 -4.30 -6.52
CA GLY A 71 7.84 -3.72 -7.25
C GLY A 71 7.32 -2.41 -6.68
N GLU A 72 7.55 -2.15 -5.38
CA GLU A 72 7.03 -0.94 -4.71
C GLU A 72 8.10 -0.15 -3.94
N ASP A 73 9.38 -0.45 -4.12
CA ASP A 73 10.49 0.20 -3.42
C ASP A 73 11.31 1.18 -4.29
N GLY A 74 10.89 1.41 -5.51
CA GLY A 74 11.57 2.28 -6.46
C GLY A 74 12.48 1.54 -7.44
N SER A 75 12.81 0.28 -7.21
CA SER A 75 13.77 -0.47 -8.04
C SER A 75 13.26 -0.69 -9.45
N ILE A 76 12.07 -1.27 -9.62
CA ILE A 76 11.50 -1.51 -10.95
C ILE A 76 11.14 -0.19 -11.64
N GLN A 77 10.70 0.81 -10.88
CA GLN A 77 10.38 2.13 -11.42
C GLN A 77 11.62 2.79 -12.02
N GLY A 78 12.77 2.73 -11.33
CA GLY A 78 14.03 3.25 -11.83
C GLY A 78 14.50 2.56 -13.11
N LEU A 79 14.34 1.24 -13.20
CA LEU A 79 14.64 0.50 -14.43
C LEU A 79 13.76 0.96 -15.59
N MET A 80 12.45 1.06 -15.36
CA MET A 80 11.52 1.48 -16.41
C MET A 80 11.75 2.92 -16.84
N ASP A 81 12.13 3.80 -15.91
CA ASP A 81 12.53 5.17 -16.23
C ASP A 81 13.75 5.19 -17.18
N LEU A 82 14.80 4.41 -16.86
CA LEU A 82 16.00 4.31 -17.70
C LEU A 82 15.70 3.73 -19.08
N MET A 83 14.73 2.83 -19.18
CA MET A 83 14.28 2.26 -20.45
C MET A 83 13.34 3.18 -21.23
N GLY A 84 12.92 4.31 -20.67
CA GLY A 84 11.97 5.22 -21.30
C GLY A 84 10.56 4.68 -21.41
N LEU A 85 10.18 3.72 -20.54
CA LEU A 85 8.86 3.12 -20.56
C LEU A 85 7.85 3.97 -19.79
N THR A 86 6.62 3.99 -20.28
CA THR A 86 5.46 4.52 -19.56
C THR A 86 4.89 3.39 -18.69
N TYR A 87 4.64 3.65 -17.43
CA TYR A 87 4.13 2.65 -16.51
C TYR A 87 3.12 3.24 -15.53
N THR A 88 2.27 2.39 -14.99
CA THR A 88 1.22 2.77 -14.03
C THR A 88 1.77 2.94 -12.62
N HIS A 89 0.99 3.63 -11.79
CA HIS A 89 1.27 3.89 -10.38
C HIS A 89 2.41 4.90 -10.19
N SER A 90 2.93 4.95 -8.98
CA SER A 90 3.91 5.96 -8.57
C SER A 90 5.30 5.71 -9.16
N GLY A 91 6.06 6.78 -9.31
CA GLY A 91 7.43 6.74 -9.79
C GLY A 91 8.44 6.31 -8.73
N MET A 92 9.72 6.37 -9.09
CA MET A 92 10.82 5.88 -8.24
C MET A 92 10.90 6.61 -6.90
N VAL A 93 10.92 7.94 -6.91
CA VAL A 93 11.10 8.73 -5.68
C VAL A 93 9.94 8.54 -4.71
N SER A 94 8.70 8.62 -5.21
CA SER A 94 7.50 8.39 -4.39
C SER A 94 7.50 6.99 -3.78
N SER A 95 7.87 5.99 -4.55
CA SER A 95 7.92 4.60 -4.09
C SER A 95 8.98 4.40 -3.00
N VAL A 96 10.17 4.98 -3.16
CA VAL A 96 11.24 4.96 -2.14
C VAL A 96 10.75 5.57 -0.82
N ILE A 97 10.12 6.75 -0.89
CA ILE A 97 9.65 7.45 0.30
C ILE A 97 8.50 6.69 0.97
N ALA A 98 7.52 6.26 0.18
CA ALA A 98 6.31 5.63 0.72
C ALA A 98 6.56 4.26 1.36
N ILE A 99 7.53 3.48 0.87
CA ILE A 99 7.85 2.18 1.46
C ILE A 99 8.65 2.32 2.78
N ASP A 100 9.36 3.41 2.95
CA ASP A 100 10.14 3.70 4.15
C ASP A 100 9.29 4.52 5.13
N LYS A 101 8.96 3.94 6.28
CA LYS A 101 8.06 4.57 7.25
C LYS A 101 8.65 5.84 7.89
N GLU A 102 9.95 5.90 8.04
CA GLU A 102 10.61 7.09 8.57
C GLU A 102 10.64 8.23 7.53
N LEU A 103 10.98 7.92 6.29
CA LEU A 103 10.92 8.90 5.20
C LEU A 103 9.50 9.41 4.98
N THR A 104 8.50 8.52 5.10
CA THR A 104 7.09 8.89 5.03
C THR A 104 6.74 9.90 6.12
N LYS A 105 7.15 9.68 7.37
CA LYS A 105 6.94 10.62 8.47
C LYS A 105 7.59 11.97 8.19
N GLN A 106 8.82 11.96 7.72
CA GLN A 106 9.55 13.20 7.37
C GLN A 106 8.85 13.98 6.26
N ALA A 107 8.22 13.28 5.32
CA ALA A 107 7.50 13.93 4.23
C ALA A 107 6.11 14.45 4.64
N LEU A 108 5.41 13.79 5.56
CA LEU A 108 4.01 14.07 5.87
C LEU A 108 3.80 14.90 7.13
N VAL A 109 4.50 14.61 8.21
CA VAL A 109 4.28 15.27 9.51
C VAL A 109 4.50 16.78 9.46
N PRO A 110 5.53 17.33 8.79
CA PRO A 110 5.72 18.79 8.70
C PRO A 110 4.57 19.51 8.00
N HIS A 111 3.76 18.80 7.22
CA HIS A 111 2.59 19.35 6.52
C HIS A 111 1.28 19.15 7.29
N GLY A 112 1.35 18.78 8.56
CA GLY A 112 0.17 18.64 9.43
C GLY A 112 -0.59 17.33 9.28
N ILE A 113 0.00 16.31 8.67
CA ILE A 113 -0.60 14.97 8.62
C ILE A 113 -0.42 14.31 9.99
N PRO A 114 -1.51 13.91 10.66
CA PRO A 114 -1.40 13.25 11.96
C PRO A 114 -0.91 11.81 11.80
N MET A 115 0.23 11.52 12.40
CA MET A 115 0.82 10.18 12.43
C MET A 115 1.18 9.82 13.87
N PRO A 116 1.20 8.52 14.24
CA PRO A 116 1.69 8.10 15.54
C PRO A 116 3.13 8.59 15.75
N GLY A 117 3.43 9.11 16.94
CA GLY A 117 4.79 9.40 17.33
C GLY A 117 5.61 8.12 17.39
N GLY A 118 6.94 8.25 17.52
CA GLY A 118 7.79 7.08 17.65
C GLY A 118 9.19 7.32 17.13
N ARG A 119 9.99 6.27 17.15
CA ARG A 119 11.39 6.33 16.73
C ARG A 119 11.88 4.97 16.24
N ILE A 120 12.91 5.00 15.41
CA ILE A 120 13.67 3.80 15.07
C ILE A 120 14.50 3.40 16.28
N VAL A 121 14.47 2.12 16.64
CA VAL A 121 15.20 1.57 17.78
C VAL A 121 16.05 0.37 17.33
N PRO A 122 17.31 0.29 17.80
CA PRO A 122 18.08 -0.93 17.65
C PRO A 122 17.43 -2.07 18.44
N VAL A 123 17.36 -3.25 17.86
CA VAL A 123 16.74 -4.42 18.50
C VAL A 123 17.40 -4.75 19.85
N ALA A 124 18.73 -4.57 19.96
CA ALA A 124 19.43 -4.80 21.22
C ALA A 124 18.91 -3.97 22.39
N GLU A 125 18.40 -2.77 22.14
CA GLU A 125 17.82 -1.91 23.20
C GLU A 125 16.53 -2.47 23.77
N ILE A 126 15.68 -3.07 22.96
CA ILE A 126 14.35 -3.53 23.41
C ILE A 126 14.43 -4.71 24.39
N PHE A 127 15.51 -5.47 24.36
CA PHE A 127 15.75 -6.56 25.29
C PHE A 127 16.21 -6.06 26.67
N GLN A 128 16.63 -4.82 26.77
CA GLN A 128 17.08 -4.19 28.00
C GLN A 128 16.02 -3.32 28.63
N LYS A 129 15.23 -2.63 27.79
CA LYS A 129 14.21 -1.69 28.24
C LYS A 129 13.18 -1.45 27.12
N ASP A 130 11.90 -1.30 27.49
CA ASP A 130 10.88 -0.87 26.56
C ASP A 130 11.23 0.46 25.92
N PRO A 131 11.16 0.56 24.56
CA PRO A 131 11.47 1.81 23.86
C PRO A 131 10.41 2.91 24.09
N LEU A 132 9.19 2.51 24.42
CA LEU A 132 8.05 3.38 24.70
C LEU A 132 7.22 2.81 25.82
N GLU A 133 6.33 3.61 26.37
CA GLU A 133 5.32 3.13 27.31
C GLU A 133 4.37 2.15 26.62
N ARG A 134 4.06 1.06 27.29
CA ARG A 134 3.09 0.05 26.78
C ARG A 134 1.66 0.56 26.84
N PRO A 135 0.79 0.22 25.87
CA PRO A 135 1.04 -0.61 24.70
C PRO A 135 1.73 0.16 23.56
N TYR A 136 2.63 -0.53 22.85
CA TYR A 136 3.28 0.02 21.67
C TYR A 136 3.39 -1.03 20.56
N VAL A 137 3.69 -0.57 19.35
CA VAL A 137 3.85 -1.41 18.16
C VAL A 137 5.31 -1.39 17.75
N LEU A 138 5.86 -2.56 17.43
CA LEU A 138 7.16 -2.71 16.77
C LEU A 138 6.92 -3.24 15.36
N LYS A 139 7.51 -2.58 14.39
CA LYS A 139 7.37 -2.97 12.99
C LYS A 139 8.65 -2.71 12.19
N PRO A 140 8.89 -3.49 11.13
CA PRO A 140 10.00 -3.21 10.21
C PRO A 140 9.85 -1.83 9.57
N VAL A 141 10.97 -1.16 9.32
CA VAL A 141 10.97 0.19 8.74
C VAL A 141 10.52 0.18 7.28
N ASN A 142 10.96 -0.83 6.52
CA ASN A 142 10.85 -0.89 5.05
C ASN A 142 9.99 -2.04 4.52
N GLU A 143 9.18 -2.67 5.36
CA GLU A 143 8.28 -3.73 4.92
C GLU A 143 6.86 -3.20 4.74
N GLY A 144 6.15 -3.73 3.74
CA GLY A 144 4.77 -3.36 3.47
C GLY A 144 3.74 -4.18 4.24
N SER A 145 2.49 -3.71 4.25
CA SER A 145 1.28 -4.47 4.58
C SER A 145 1.29 -5.25 5.90
N SER A 146 1.66 -4.63 7.01
CA SER A 146 1.64 -5.24 8.35
C SER A 146 2.53 -6.47 8.53
N VAL A 147 3.44 -6.75 7.60
CA VAL A 147 4.41 -7.83 7.72
C VAL A 147 5.34 -7.57 8.89
N GLY A 148 5.50 -8.57 9.78
CA GLY A 148 6.40 -8.50 10.91
C GLY A 148 6.00 -7.52 12.00
N VAL A 149 4.72 -7.19 12.14
CA VAL A 149 4.22 -6.28 13.19
C VAL A 149 4.02 -7.04 14.50
N ALA A 150 4.49 -6.47 15.61
CA ALA A 150 4.22 -6.96 16.97
C ALA A 150 3.56 -5.87 17.79
N ILE A 151 2.46 -6.20 18.47
CA ILE A 151 1.80 -5.31 19.43
C ILE A 151 2.23 -5.74 20.82
N VAL A 152 2.95 -4.88 21.53
CA VAL A 152 3.45 -5.14 22.88
C VAL A 152 2.48 -4.56 23.89
N MET A 153 1.69 -5.44 24.50
CA MET A 153 0.61 -5.07 25.43
C MET A 153 1.14 -4.82 26.84
N ALA A 154 0.37 -4.08 27.62
CA ALA A 154 0.69 -3.76 29.02
C ALA A 154 0.81 -5.02 29.91
N ASP A 155 0.13 -6.10 29.56
CA ASP A 155 0.13 -7.37 30.28
C ASP A 155 1.39 -8.24 30.07
N GLY A 156 2.34 -7.78 29.26
CA GLY A 156 3.62 -8.45 29.07
C GLY A 156 3.59 -9.66 28.13
N ASN A 157 2.78 -9.65 27.07
CA ASN A 157 2.63 -10.77 26.13
C ASN A 157 3.93 -11.29 25.51
N TYR A 158 5.02 -10.52 25.52
CA TYR A 158 6.36 -10.92 25.05
C TYR A 158 7.41 -10.90 26.16
N GLY A 159 7.00 -10.72 27.41
CA GLY A 159 7.91 -10.50 28.54
C GLY A 159 8.13 -9.01 28.84
N ASN A 160 8.75 -8.73 29.97
CA ASN A 160 9.02 -7.35 30.43
C ASN A 160 10.40 -7.27 31.09
N PRO A 161 11.47 -6.77 30.38
CA PRO A 161 11.48 -6.38 28.96
C PRO A 161 11.25 -7.56 28.00
N ILE A 162 11.10 -7.27 26.69
CA ILE A 162 10.87 -8.31 25.69
C ILE A 162 11.97 -9.35 25.76
N SER A 163 11.58 -10.63 25.78
CA SER A 163 12.53 -11.75 25.75
C SER A 163 13.06 -11.96 24.33
N PRO A 164 14.40 -12.10 24.17
CA PRO A 164 14.97 -12.44 22.86
C PRO A 164 14.45 -13.76 22.27
N ASP A 165 13.97 -14.67 23.13
CA ASP A 165 13.46 -15.98 22.71
C ASP A 165 12.00 -15.93 22.27
N ALA A 166 11.29 -14.83 22.54
CA ALA A 166 9.93 -14.65 22.04
C ALA A 166 9.93 -14.47 20.52
N LYS A 167 8.93 -15.02 19.84
CA LYS A 167 8.76 -14.84 18.40
C LYS A 167 8.29 -13.42 18.08
N GLY A 168 9.02 -12.75 17.20
CA GLY A 168 8.66 -11.40 16.78
C GLY A 168 9.63 -10.85 15.73
N PRO A 169 9.39 -9.62 15.26
CA PRO A 169 10.22 -9.01 14.21
C PRO A 169 11.67 -8.77 14.63
N TRP A 170 11.96 -8.76 15.92
CA TRP A 170 13.33 -8.64 16.45
C TRP A 170 14.22 -9.84 16.13
N GLN A 171 13.68 -10.94 15.64
CA GLN A 171 14.45 -12.12 15.21
C GLN A 171 15.00 -11.97 13.79
N GLU A 172 14.42 -11.09 12.99
CA GLU A 172 14.73 -10.94 11.56
C GLU A 172 15.40 -9.60 11.23
N PHE A 173 15.21 -8.58 12.06
CA PHE A 173 15.65 -7.21 11.79
C PHE A 173 16.55 -6.68 12.90
N ASP A 174 17.55 -5.88 12.53
CA ASP A 174 18.45 -5.21 13.48
C ASP A 174 17.87 -3.93 14.06
N GLN A 175 16.94 -3.31 13.34
CA GLN A 175 16.25 -2.09 13.73
C GLN A 175 14.75 -2.22 13.49
N LEU A 176 13.95 -1.63 14.35
CA LEU A 176 12.50 -1.61 14.23
C LEU A 176 11.99 -0.19 14.49
N LEU A 177 10.85 0.13 13.90
CA LEU A 177 10.10 1.33 14.23
C LEU A 177 9.20 1.03 15.42
N ALA A 178 9.38 1.78 16.52
CA ALA A 178 8.53 1.72 17.70
C ALA A 178 7.55 2.89 17.67
N GLU A 179 6.25 2.59 17.74
CA GLU A 179 5.17 3.58 17.73
C GLU A 179 4.17 3.31 18.85
N PRO A 180 3.54 4.35 19.46
CA PRO A 180 2.42 4.11 20.35
C PRO A 180 1.33 3.30 19.66
N TYR A 181 0.74 2.34 20.37
CA TYR A 181 -0.43 1.63 19.87
C TYR A 181 -1.65 2.55 19.93
N ILE A 182 -2.28 2.76 18.78
CA ILE A 182 -3.54 3.49 18.71
C ILE A 182 -4.68 2.48 18.80
N ARG A 183 -5.42 2.52 19.89
CA ARG A 183 -6.62 1.70 20.04
C ARG A 183 -7.70 2.13 19.05
N GLY A 184 -8.65 1.25 18.79
CA GLY A 184 -9.83 1.60 18.00
C GLY A 184 -9.94 0.82 16.71
N ARG A 185 -10.24 1.51 15.62
CA ARG A 185 -10.71 0.91 14.38
C ARG A 185 -9.74 1.17 13.24
N GLU A 186 -9.62 0.20 12.34
CA GLU A 186 -8.80 0.31 11.13
C GLU A 186 -9.64 0.78 9.95
N LEU A 187 -9.18 1.87 9.33
CA LEU A 187 -9.83 2.47 8.17
C LEU A 187 -8.82 2.56 7.02
N THR A 188 -9.31 2.50 5.80
CA THR A 188 -8.46 2.65 4.61
C THR A 188 -9.20 3.37 3.50
N THR A 189 -8.46 4.19 2.75
CA THR A 189 -9.01 5.00 1.66
C THR A 189 -8.11 4.92 0.44
N ALA A 190 -8.68 4.49 -0.67
CA ALA A 190 -8.01 4.53 -1.98
C ALA A 190 -8.12 5.92 -2.61
N VAL A 191 -7.07 6.28 -3.35
CA VAL A 191 -7.03 7.48 -4.19
C VAL A 191 -6.75 7.05 -5.62
N LEU A 192 -7.45 7.65 -6.56
CA LEU A 192 -7.23 7.47 -8.00
C LEU A 192 -7.10 8.84 -8.65
N GLY A 193 -5.90 9.16 -9.16
CA GLY A 193 -5.62 10.46 -9.73
C GLY A 193 -5.71 11.58 -8.69
N ASP A 194 -6.69 12.44 -8.81
CA ASP A 194 -6.96 13.56 -7.92
C ASP A 194 -8.18 13.35 -7.01
N ARG A 195 -8.68 12.12 -6.93
CA ARG A 195 -9.92 11.78 -6.24
C ARG A 195 -9.71 10.68 -5.19
N ALA A 196 -10.03 10.97 -3.93
CA ALA A 196 -10.22 9.94 -2.91
C ALA A 196 -11.56 9.22 -3.16
N LEU A 197 -11.55 7.90 -3.07
CA LEU A 197 -12.72 7.10 -3.47
C LEU A 197 -13.71 6.94 -2.31
N MET A 198 -13.34 6.22 -1.28
CA MET A 198 -14.25 5.81 -0.22
C MET A 198 -13.46 5.44 1.03
N VAL A 199 -14.15 5.24 2.15
CA VAL A 199 -13.55 4.69 3.36
C VAL A 199 -14.10 3.29 3.60
N THR A 200 -13.20 2.34 3.79
CA THR A 200 -13.51 0.97 4.19
C THR A 200 -13.00 0.74 5.62
N GLU A 201 -13.80 0.14 6.46
CA GLU A 201 -13.34 -0.37 7.74
C GLU A 201 -12.92 -1.83 7.60
N LEU A 202 -11.80 -2.16 8.22
CA LEU A 202 -11.26 -3.51 8.27
C LEU A 202 -11.43 -4.07 9.68
N ARG A 203 -12.14 -5.19 9.80
CA ARG A 203 -12.39 -5.87 11.07
C ARG A 203 -11.77 -7.26 11.02
N PRO A 204 -10.51 -7.41 11.48
CA PRO A 204 -9.88 -8.72 11.47
C PRO A 204 -10.54 -9.66 12.49
N LYS A 205 -10.79 -10.89 12.07
CA LYS A 205 -11.34 -11.93 12.97
C LYS A 205 -10.32 -12.45 13.98
N SER A 206 -9.02 -12.26 13.69
CA SER A 206 -7.89 -12.67 14.53
C SER A 206 -7.40 -11.58 15.49
N GLY A 207 -8.10 -10.44 15.60
CA GLY A 207 -7.77 -9.34 16.50
C GLY A 207 -6.88 -8.27 15.93
N PHE A 208 -5.85 -8.60 15.11
CA PHE A 208 -5.01 -7.65 14.41
C PHE A 208 -4.98 -7.94 12.91
N TYR A 209 -4.96 -6.88 12.11
CA TYR A 209 -4.93 -6.96 10.65
C TYR A 209 -3.52 -7.30 10.17
N ASP A 210 -3.30 -8.57 9.83
CA ASP A 210 -2.05 -9.08 9.28
C ASP A 210 -2.15 -9.38 7.79
N PHE A 211 -1.03 -9.82 7.20
CA PHE A 211 -0.95 -10.15 5.78
C PHE A 211 -1.94 -11.26 5.37
N ASP A 212 -2.03 -12.32 6.16
CA ASP A 212 -2.91 -13.46 5.85
C ASP A 212 -4.38 -13.05 5.92
N ALA A 213 -4.78 -12.29 6.95
CA ALA A 213 -6.12 -11.76 7.09
C ALA A 213 -6.51 -10.86 5.90
N LYS A 214 -5.55 -10.08 5.38
CA LYS A 214 -5.76 -9.14 4.27
C LYS A 214 -6.13 -9.83 2.95
N TYR A 215 -5.58 -11.01 2.68
CA TYR A 215 -5.70 -11.68 1.39
C TYR A 215 -6.44 -13.02 1.45
N THR A 216 -6.83 -13.49 2.62
CA THR A 216 -7.58 -14.73 2.81
C THR A 216 -9.04 -14.41 3.04
N GLU A 217 -9.91 -14.92 2.15
CA GLU A 217 -11.36 -14.76 2.28
C GLU A 217 -11.85 -15.28 3.63
N GLY A 218 -12.67 -14.48 4.31
CA GLY A 218 -13.23 -14.82 5.61
C GLY A 218 -12.35 -14.53 6.81
N MET A 219 -11.07 -14.15 6.62
CA MET A 219 -10.15 -13.75 7.71
C MET A 219 -10.30 -12.28 8.10
N THR A 220 -10.81 -11.45 7.22
CA THR A 220 -11.06 -10.02 7.44
C THR A 220 -12.44 -9.66 6.92
N GLU A 221 -13.22 -8.98 7.75
CA GLU A 221 -14.49 -8.39 7.33
C GLU A 221 -14.24 -6.99 6.80
N HIS A 222 -14.73 -6.71 5.60
CA HIS A 222 -14.74 -5.37 5.00
C HIS A 222 -16.10 -4.73 5.19
N VAL A 223 -16.13 -3.56 5.79
CA VAL A 223 -17.34 -2.72 5.85
C VAL A 223 -17.13 -1.55 4.91
N CYS A 224 -17.75 -1.62 3.74
CA CYS A 224 -17.60 -0.65 2.66
C CYS A 224 -18.98 -0.17 2.16
N PRO A 225 -19.33 1.11 2.29
CA PRO A 225 -18.60 2.13 3.02
C PRO A 225 -18.58 1.87 4.53
N ALA A 226 -17.56 2.38 5.21
CA ALA A 226 -17.44 2.28 6.65
C ALA A 226 -18.63 2.96 7.35
N ASP A 227 -19.15 2.32 8.39
CA ASP A 227 -20.18 2.90 9.25
C ASP A 227 -19.53 3.79 10.32
N ILE A 228 -19.24 5.02 9.95
CA ILE A 228 -18.55 6.02 10.74
C ILE A 228 -19.22 7.40 10.56
N PRO A 229 -19.03 8.34 11.49
CA PRO A 229 -19.54 9.70 11.32
C PRO A 229 -19.01 10.36 10.03
N ASP A 230 -19.85 11.17 9.39
CA ASP A 230 -19.50 11.89 8.16
C ASP A 230 -18.22 12.72 8.31
N GLU A 231 -18.00 13.30 9.47
CA GLU A 231 -16.79 14.06 9.81
C GLU A 231 -15.53 13.19 9.68
N ILE A 232 -15.58 11.96 10.13
CA ILE A 232 -14.45 11.01 10.04
C ILE A 232 -14.27 10.56 8.60
N THR A 233 -15.36 10.26 7.90
CA THR A 233 -15.31 9.96 6.46
C THR A 233 -14.61 11.07 5.69
N GLN A 234 -15.01 12.31 5.90
CA GLN A 234 -14.42 13.45 5.21
C GLN A 234 -12.95 13.64 5.55
N ALA A 235 -12.59 13.47 6.82
CA ALA A 235 -11.20 13.55 7.26
C ALA A 235 -10.33 12.47 6.60
N CYS A 236 -10.80 11.24 6.49
CA CYS A 236 -10.08 10.17 5.79
C CYS A 236 -9.89 10.48 4.31
N LEU A 237 -10.94 10.93 3.62
CA LEU A 237 -10.86 11.30 2.20
C LEU A 237 -9.85 12.42 1.97
N ASP A 238 -9.91 13.48 2.76
CA ASP A 238 -9.02 14.62 2.65
C ASP A 238 -7.57 14.26 2.96
N LEU A 239 -7.33 13.49 4.04
CA LEU A 239 -5.99 13.06 4.43
C LEU A 239 -5.37 12.11 3.41
N ALA A 240 -6.14 11.15 2.90
CA ALA A 240 -5.64 10.22 1.87
C ALA A 240 -5.21 10.97 0.61
N LEU A 241 -6.03 11.91 0.14
CA LEU A 241 -5.69 12.73 -1.02
C LEU A 241 -4.45 13.59 -0.77
N ARG A 242 -4.34 14.20 0.40
CA ARG A 242 -3.15 14.99 0.77
C ARG A 242 -1.90 14.13 0.84
N CYS A 243 -1.97 12.94 1.43
CA CYS A 243 -0.83 12.01 1.46
C CYS A 243 -0.39 11.64 0.05
N HIS A 244 -1.34 11.29 -0.82
CA HIS A 244 -1.08 10.99 -2.22
C HIS A 244 -0.32 12.13 -2.92
N GLN A 245 -0.77 13.36 -2.72
CA GLN A 245 -0.16 14.55 -3.32
C GLN A 245 1.21 14.88 -2.71
N LEU A 246 1.33 14.87 -1.40
CA LEU A 246 2.58 15.21 -0.68
C LEU A 246 3.70 14.21 -0.98
N LEU A 247 3.37 12.94 -1.11
CA LEU A 247 4.33 11.89 -1.47
C LEU A 247 4.66 11.88 -2.98
N GLY A 248 3.95 12.66 -3.79
CA GLY A 248 4.11 12.67 -5.24
C GLY A 248 3.59 11.41 -5.91
N CYS A 249 2.63 10.73 -5.31
CA CYS A 249 2.01 9.53 -5.87
C CYS A 249 1.28 9.84 -7.18
N LYS A 250 1.16 8.83 -8.02
CA LYS A 250 0.44 8.88 -9.29
C LYS A 250 -0.48 7.68 -9.44
N GLY A 251 -1.51 7.84 -10.28
CA GLY A 251 -2.48 6.79 -10.53
C GLY A 251 -3.20 6.41 -9.23
N CYS A 252 -2.99 5.19 -8.78
CA CYS A 252 -3.67 4.66 -7.61
C CYS A 252 -2.74 4.53 -6.40
N SER A 253 -3.24 4.88 -5.23
CA SER A 253 -2.61 4.59 -3.95
C SER A 253 -3.68 4.29 -2.90
N ARG A 254 -3.27 3.80 -1.74
CA ARG A 254 -4.18 3.54 -0.64
C ARG A 254 -3.53 3.97 0.67
N THR A 255 -4.23 4.80 1.44
CA THR A 255 -3.77 5.27 2.75
C THR A 255 -4.53 4.52 3.85
N ASP A 256 -3.78 3.96 4.79
CA ASP A 256 -4.29 3.22 5.92
C ASP A 256 -4.27 4.08 7.18
N PHE A 257 -5.35 3.98 7.97
CA PHE A 257 -5.58 4.77 9.17
C PHE A 257 -5.83 3.89 10.38
N ARG A 258 -5.50 4.41 11.54
CA ARG A 258 -6.01 3.91 12.81
C ARG A 258 -6.83 5.02 13.44
N TRP A 259 -8.05 4.71 13.88
CA TRP A 259 -8.96 5.68 14.47
C TRP A 259 -9.37 5.28 15.88
N ASP A 260 -8.95 6.08 16.86
CA ASP A 260 -9.46 6.01 18.21
C ASP A 260 -10.82 6.72 18.25
N ASP A 261 -11.88 5.91 18.19
CA ASP A 261 -13.26 6.40 18.06
C ASP A 261 -13.81 7.08 19.32
N GLU A 262 -13.09 7.03 20.44
CA GLU A 262 -13.41 7.80 21.64
C GLU A 262 -12.91 9.24 21.60
N ARG A 263 -12.07 9.59 20.61
CA ARG A 263 -11.42 10.91 20.53
C ARG A 263 -11.88 11.75 19.33
N GLY A 264 -12.90 11.33 18.62
CA GLY A 264 -13.37 12.04 17.44
C GLY A 264 -12.28 12.18 16.36
N VAL A 265 -12.23 13.29 15.64
CA VAL A 265 -11.24 13.54 14.59
C VAL A 265 -9.81 13.55 15.13
N GLU A 266 -9.61 14.01 16.36
CA GLU A 266 -8.28 14.03 16.99
C GLU A 266 -7.71 12.63 17.24
N GLY A 267 -8.55 11.60 17.23
CA GLY A 267 -8.14 10.21 17.34
C GLY A 267 -7.76 9.54 16.03
N LEU A 268 -7.80 10.25 14.90
CA LEU A 268 -7.51 9.70 13.58
C LEU A 268 -6.03 9.90 13.23
N PHE A 269 -5.35 8.80 12.91
CA PHE A 269 -3.93 8.80 12.56
C PHE A 269 -3.69 8.07 11.24
N VAL A 270 -2.85 8.64 10.39
CA VAL A 270 -2.33 7.98 9.19
C VAL A 270 -1.21 7.03 9.63
N LEU A 271 -1.26 5.79 9.15
CA LEU A 271 -0.23 4.79 9.40
C LEU A 271 0.76 4.72 8.24
N GLU A 272 0.25 4.58 7.02
CA GLU A 272 1.06 4.43 5.81
C GLU A 272 0.25 4.75 4.56
N THR A 273 0.96 5.02 3.47
CA THR A 273 0.41 5.08 2.12
C THR A 273 1.07 4.00 1.27
N ASN A 274 0.26 3.12 0.69
CA ASN A 274 0.69 2.04 -0.18
C ASN A 274 0.59 2.49 -1.64
N THR A 275 1.72 2.52 -2.36
CA THR A 275 1.78 2.95 -3.77
C THR A 275 1.48 1.83 -4.76
N GLN A 276 1.45 0.58 -4.30
CA GLN A 276 1.14 -0.61 -5.10
C GLN A 276 0.03 -1.42 -4.43
N PRO A 277 -1.17 -0.84 -4.25
CA PRO A 277 -2.26 -1.57 -3.59
C PRO A 277 -2.71 -2.76 -4.43
N GLY A 278 -3.20 -3.79 -3.75
CA GLY A 278 -3.69 -5.01 -4.38
C GLY A 278 -4.77 -4.74 -5.43
N MET A 279 -4.74 -5.53 -6.50
CA MET A 279 -5.69 -5.45 -7.61
C MET A 279 -6.40 -6.78 -7.87
N THR A 280 -6.48 -7.64 -6.86
CA THR A 280 -7.31 -8.85 -6.93
C THR A 280 -8.80 -8.50 -6.81
N PRO A 281 -9.74 -9.38 -7.18
CA PRO A 281 -11.17 -9.13 -6.99
C PRO A 281 -11.58 -8.86 -5.53
N LEU A 282 -10.84 -9.39 -4.55
CA LEU A 282 -11.09 -9.18 -3.12
C LEU A 282 -10.37 -7.95 -2.55
N SER A 283 -9.57 -7.29 -3.36
CA SER A 283 -8.75 -6.15 -2.92
C SER A 283 -9.59 -4.90 -2.66
N LEU A 284 -9.08 -4.08 -1.75
CA LEU A 284 -9.78 -2.92 -1.22
C LEU A 284 -10.06 -1.84 -2.26
N VAL A 285 -9.13 -1.58 -3.17
CA VAL A 285 -9.29 -0.56 -4.20
C VAL A 285 -10.40 -0.91 -5.19
N PRO A 286 -10.42 -2.11 -5.79
CA PRO A 286 -11.54 -2.52 -6.65
C PRO A 286 -12.88 -2.52 -5.92
N GLU A 287 -12.92 -2.89 -4.64
CA GLU A 287 -14.15 -2.87 -3.84
C GLU A 287 -14.70 -1.45 -3.69
N GLN A 288 -13.84 -0.49 -3.31
CA GLN A 288 -14.25 0.91 -3.20
C GLN A 288 -14.73 1.47 -4.54
N ALA A 289 -14.04 1.14 -5.62
CA ALA A 289 -14.43 1.56 -6.96
C ALA A 289 -15.82 1.04 -7.35
N ARG A 290 -16.11 -0.24 -7.06
CA ARG A 290 -17.43 -0.84 -7.34
C ARG A 290 -18.56 -0.10 -6.62
N HIS A 291 -18.35 0.28 -5.37
CA HIS A 291 -19.33 1.05 -4.61
C HIS A 291 -19.60 2.44 -5.19
N LEU A 292 -18.70 2.94 -6.02
CA LEU A 292 -18.87 4.20 -6.76
C LEU A 292 -19.37 3.97 -8.19
N GLY A 293 -19.72 2.74 -8.56
CA GLY A 293 -20.19 2.39 -9.89
C GLY A 293 -19.08 2.22 -10.92
N ILE A 294 -17.85 2.06 -10.49
CA ILE A 294 -16.69 1.82 -11.37
C ILE A 294 -16.40 0.33 -11.39
N GLU A 295 -16.65 -0.30 -12.53
CA GLU A 295 -16.36 -1.71 -12.74
C GLU A 295 -14.84 -1.97 -12.80
N TYR A 296 -14.43 -3.22 -12.52
CA TYR A 296 -13.01 -3.58 -12.45
C TYR A 296 -12.23 -3.23 -13.73
N GLY A 297 -12.76 -3.57 -14.89
CA GLY A 297 -12.11 -3.26 -16.17
C GLY A 297 -12.00 -1.76 -16.44
N GLU A 298 -13.00 -0.99 -16.07
CA GLU A 298 -12.97 0.47 -16.14
C GLU A 298 -11.90 1.05 -15.20
N LEU A 299 -11.81 0.54 -13.96
CA LEU A 299 -10.78 0.95 -13.01
C LEU A 299 -9.37 0.72 -13.58
N VAL A 300 -9.13 -0.45 -14.17
CA VAL A 300 -7.84 -0.79 -14.80
C VAL A 300 -7.52 0.22 -15.90
N GLU A 301 -8.47 0.55 -16.76
CA GLU A 301 -8.27 1.54 -17.83
C GLU A 301 -8.08 2.96 -17.27
N MET A 302 -8.74 3.33 -16.19
CA MET A 302 -8.53 4.62 -15.53
C MET A 302 -7.09 4.75 -14.99
N ILE A 303 -6.55 3.69 -14.41
CA ILE A 303 -5.16 3.66 -13.92
C ILE A 303 -4.18 3.81 -15.10
N ILE A 304 -4.45 3.15 -16.21
CA ILE A 304 -3.64 3.30 -17.44
C ILE A 304 -3.74 4.72 -17.99
N ALA A 305 -4.93 5.31 -18.01
CA ALA A 305 -5.14 6.67 -18.48
C ALA A 305 -4.31 7.69 -17.67
N GLU A 306 -4.22 7.52 -16.37
CA GLU A 306 -3.37 8.36 -15.51
C GLU A 306 -1.89 8.28 -15.93
N ALA A 307 -1.39 7.07 -16.21
CA ALA A 307 -0.01 6.87 -16.66
C ALA A 307 0.26 7.54 -18.02
N LEU A 308 -0.68 7.45 -18.96
CA LEU A 308 -0.55 8.05 -20.28
C LEU A 308 -0.64 9.59 -20.22
N ALA A 309 -1.48 10.13 -19.36
CA ALA A 309 -1.60 11.58 -19.18
C ALA A 309 -0.31 12.19 -18.61
N ASP A 310 0.37 11.50 -17.70
CA ASP A 310 1.64 11.94 -17.11
C ASP A 310 2.74 12.04 -18.20
N LYS A 311 2.77 11.09 -19.15
CA LYS A 311 3.69 11.12 -20.28
C LYS A 311 3.53 12.40 -21.12
N GLN A 312 2.29 12.87 -21.29
CA GLN A 312 1.99 14.08 -22.05
C GLN A 312 2.39 15.36 -21.30
N GLY A 313 2.39 15.33 -19.99
CA GLY A 313 2.74 16.47 -19.13
C GLY A 313 4.23 16.80 -19.02
N GLY A 314 5.10 16.07 -19.67
CA GLY A 314 6.52 16.41 -19.82
C GLY A 314 7.35 16.36 -18.55
N ARG A 315 6.94 15.62 -17.54
CA ARG A 315 7.76 15.36 -16.36
C ARG A 315 8.60 14.12 -16.59
N ARG A 316 9.83 14.36 -16.94
CA ARG A 316 10.91 13.37 -16.93
C ARG A 316 11.75 13.52 -15.68
#